data_6ac72071b46e9ebc3f945d90ad495cd5
#
_entry.id   6ac72071b46e9ebc3f945d90ad495cd5
#
_cell.length_a   1.000
_cell.length_b   1.000
_cell.length_c   1.000
_cell.angle_alpha   90.00
_cell.angle_beta   90.00
_cell.angle_gamma   90.00
#
_symmetry.space_group_name_H-M   'P 1'
#
loop_
_entity.id
_entity.type
_entity.pdbx_description
1 polymer ?
#
loop_
_entity_poly.entity_id
_entity_poly.type
_entity_poly.pdbx_seq_one_letter_code
_entity_poly.pdbx_strand_id
1 'polypeptide(L)'
;MGGLAVAAMSVRPSLSFAAFRESETKFVSLRPSIDKRRFVSRAVEVIIKEVKPKIKDEKLRWMFENCFPNTLDTTVRYKMKNDRPDTFIITGDIAAMWLRDSSAQVWPYLPLMKDDRDLQFLIAGLINRQTECILIDPYAIAFNDGPLGSYWETDHTQHMVKELHERKWEIESLCYHIRLAYQYWTLTKDTSIFSADWHEAMKLVVRTFKEQQRKQGIGTYSFSRDCDRPTDSQINNGWGAPVKPVGLIVSSFRPSDDATQFGFLIPSNMFAVVSLRQLSEIEHTVYNHIDFAKECIALADEVDAAIRRYGTFNHPICGRVYAFEVDGFGNGLCMDDANIPSLLSAPYLGYCSFKDAVYQNTRKLIWSDNNPYFFKGKAGEGIGGPHVGLNYIWPMSIIMKAFTTDDEEEIRSCLKQLRDTDGETGFMHESFNAENAADFTRPWFAWANTLFGELILKVVQTYPNLLLQTL
;
A
#
# COMPACT_ATOMS: atom_id res chain seq x y z
N MET A 1 1.16 99.00 6.11
CA MET A 1 0.85 98.83 4.68
C MET A 1 0.83 97.40 4.33
N GLY A 2 -0.34 96.94 4.11
CA GLY A 2 -0.64 95.51 3.96
C GLY A 2 -0.54 95.03 2.52
N GLY A 3 -0.22 93.82 2.35
CA GLY A 3 -0.29 93.10 1.06
C GLY A 3 -0.92 91.73 1.29
N LEU A 4 -2.17 91.59 0.89
CA LEU A 4 -2.89 90.35 0.86
C LEU A 4 -2.32 89.45 -0.27
N ALA A 5 -1.93 88.27 0.07
CA ALA A 5 -1.64 87.19 -0.91
C ALA A 5 -2.79 86.21 -0.92
N VAL A 6 -3.46 86.02 -2.06
CA VAL A 6 -4.51 85.08 -2.34
C VAL A 6 -3.88 83.74 -2.63
N ALA A 7 -4.18 82.74 -1.83
CA ALA A 7 -3.77 81.36 -2.07
C ALA A 7 -4.83 80.66 -2.96
N ALA A 8 -4.43 80.25 -4.15
CA ALA A 8 -5.22 79.39 -5.03
C ALA A 8 -5.12 77.91 -4.59
N MET A 9 -6.22 77.34 -4.12
CA MET A 9 -6.35 75.91 -3.88
C MET A 9 -6.51 75.17 -5.20
N SER A 10 -5.51 74.39 -5.60
CA SER A 10 -5.61 73.40 -6.65
C SER A 10 -6.07 72.02 -6.07
N VAL A 11 -7.30 71.68 -6.37
CA VAL A 11 -7.86 70.38 -6.10
C VAL A 11 -7.28 69.41 -7.13
N ARG A 12 -6.43 68.48 -6.70
CA ARG A 12 -6.01 67.28 -7.49
C ARG A 12 -6.96 66.17 -7.21
N PRO A 13 -7.55 65.48 -8.23
CA PRO A 13 -8.29 64.22 -8.01
C PRO A 13 -7.30 63.12 -7.68
N SER A 14 -7.40 62.53 -6.50
CA SER A 14 -6.70 61.29 -6.12
C SER A 14 -7.39 60.12 -6.80
N LEU A 15 -6.83 59.63 -7.91
CA LEU A 15 -7.11 58.31 -8.43
C LEU A 15 -6.54 57.29 -7.46
N SER A 16 -7.39 56.68 -6.61
CA SER A 16 -7.04 55.50 -5.85
C SER A 16 -6.96 54.32 -6.80
N PHE A 17 -5.76 53.92 -7.19
CA PHE A 17 -5.52 52.61 -7.73
C PHE A 17 -5.77 51.61 -6.60
N ALA A 18 -6.95 50.97 -6.60
CA ALA A 18 -7.16 49.75 -5.88
C ALA A 18 -6.24 48.70 -6.53
N ALA A 19 -5.08 48.46 -5.90
CA ALA A 19 -4.26 47.33 -6.23
C ALA A 19 -5.11 46.08 -5.98
N PHE A 20 -5.53 45.42 -7.03
CA PHE A 20 -5.92 44.03 -6.97
C PHE A 20 -4.68 43.27 -6.47
N ARG A 21 -4.63 42.97 -5.16
CA ARG A 21 -3.79 41.91 -4.64
C ARG A 21 -4.39 40.64 -5.25
N GLU A 22 -3.73 40.09 -6.26
CA GLU A 22 -3.84 38.64 -6.54
C GLU A 22 -3.64 37.98 -5.19
N SER A 23 -4.65 37.26 -4.72
CA SER A 23 -4.50 36.39 -3.56
C SER A 23 -3.43 35.37 -3.94
N GLU A 24 -2.23 35.52 -3.39
CA GLU A 24 -1.22 34.46 -3.46
C GLU A 24 -1.93 33.19 -3.02
N THR A 25 -2.08 32.23 -3.93
CA THR A 25 -2.72 30.94 -3.64
C THR A 25 -1.87 30.29 -2.58
N LYS A 26 -2.41 30.11 -1.39
CA LYS A 26 -1.74 29.51 -0.22
C LYS A 26 -1.16 28.12 -0.55
N PHE A 27 -1.73 27.43 -1.55
CA PHE A 27 -1.41 26.08 -1.94
C PHE A 27 -0.88 26.03 -3.39
N VAL A 28 0.44 26.00 -3.53
CA VAL A 28 1.13 25.87 -4.82
C VAL A 28 1.47 24.38 -5.05
N SER A 29 1.28 23.90 -6.28
CA SER A 29 1.63 22.50 -6.64
C SER A 29 3.10 22.22 -6.36
N LEU A 30 3.38 21.10 -5.69
CA LEU A 30 4.73 20.61 -5.36
C LEU A 30 5.24 19.57 -6.37
N ARG A 31 4.48 19.30 -7.42
CA ARG A 31 4.89 18.40 -8.49
C ARG A 31 6.15 18.92 -9.19
N PRO A 32 7.08 18.07 -9.58
CA PRO A 32 8.18 18.45 -10.46
C PRO A 32 7.66 19.10 -11.75
N SER A 33 8.44 20.00 -12.34
CA SER A 33 8.17 20.48 -13.70
C SER A 33 8.10 19.31 -14.67
N ILE A 34 7.30 19.43 -15.73
CA ILE A 34 6.96 18.31 -16.62
C ILE A 34 8.20 17.61 -17.23
N ASP A 35 9.25 18.37 -17.51
CA ASP A 35 10.54 17.89 -18.01
C ASP A 35 11.37 17.12 -16.98
N LYS A 36 11.04 17.21 -15.71
CA LYS A 36 11.71 16.51 -14.60
C LYS A 36 10.94 15.31 -14.09
N ARG A 37 9.70 15.12 -14.55
CA ARG A 37 8.90 13.96 -14.17
C ARG A 37 9.46 12.69 -14.79
N ARG A 38 9.43 11.60 -14.04
CA ARG A 38 9.94 10.29 -14.49
C ARG A 38 9.08 9.66 -15.58
N PHE A 39 7.76 9.84 -15.47
CA PHE A 39 6.79 9.38 -16.45
C PHE A 39 5.59 10.33 -16.47
N VAL A 40 5.10 10.66 -17.66
CA VAL A 40 3.94 11.53 -17.85
C VAL A 40 2.84 10.70 -18.51
N SER A 41 1.79 10.36 -17.76
CA SER A 41 0.60 9.72 -18.30
C SER A 41 -0.44 10.75 -18.70
N ARG A 42 -0.87 10.71 -19.96
CA ARG A 42 -1.94 11.59 -20.45
C ARG A 42 -3.25 11.37 -19.70
N ALA A 43 -3.61 10.11 -19.42
CA ALA A 43 -4.85 9.80 -18.73
C ALA A 43 -4.84 10.29 -17.27
N VAL A 44 -3.70 10.17 -16.56
CA VAL A 44 -3.54 10.69 -15.21
C VAL A 44 -3.67 12.22 -15.17
N GLU A 45 -3.06 12.94 -16.12
CA GLU A 45 -3.18 14.41 -16.20
C GLU A 45 -4.64 14.85 -16.48
N VAL A 46 -5.37 14.10 -17.31
CA VAL A 46 -6.81 14.35 -17.55
C VAL A 46 -7.60 14.17 -16.27
N ILE A 47 -7.40 13.07 -15.55
CA ILE A 47 -8.10 12.81 -14.28
C ILE A 47 -7.80 13.89 -13.25
N ILE A 48 -6.56 14.33 -13.10
CA ILE A 48 -6.21 15.42 -12.18
C ILE A 48 -7.00 16.69 -12.55
N LYS A 49 -7.04 17.04 -13.84
CA LYS A 49 -7.76 18.21 -14.32
C LYS A 49 -9.28 18.13 -14.10
N GLU A 50 -9.85 16.93 -14.19
CA GLU A 50 -11.30 16.70 -14.01
C GLU A 50 -11.73 16.60 -12.55
N VAL A 51 -10.86 16.08 -11.68
CA VAL A 51 -11.18 15.85 -10.26
C VAL A 51 -10.95 17.10 -9.41
N LYS A 52 -9.88 17.84 -9.65
CA LYS A 52 -9.57 19.07 -8.87
C LYS A 52 -10.75 20.03 -8.71
N PRO A 53 -11.51 20.40 -9.77
CA PRO A 53 -12.66 21.30 -9.62
C PRO A 53 -13.81 20.73 -8.77
N LYS A 54 -13.88 19.41 -8.58
CA LYS A 54 -14.91 18.75 -7.77
C LYS A 54 -14.58 18.74 -6.28
N ILE A 55 -13.34 19.08 -5.91
CA ILE A 55 -12.89 19.16 -4.50
C ILE A 55 -12.94 20.61 -4.07
N LYS A 56 -13.92 20.98 -3.22
CA LYS A 56 -14.09 22.35 -2.73
C LYS A 56 -13.04 22.75 -1.71
N ASP A 57 -12.64 21.85 -0.84
CA ASP A 57 -11.59 22.09 0.15
C ASP A 57 -10.23 22.30 -0.56
N GLU A 58 -9.65 23.49 -0.40
CA GLU A 58 -8.45 23.90 -1.13
C GLU A 58 -7.21 23.08 -0.73
N LYS A 59 -7.07 22.75 0.56
CA LYS A 59 -5.95 21.95 1.04
C LYS A 59 -6.07 20.50 0.56
N LEU A 60 -7.25 19.89 0.65
CA LEU A 60 -7.48 18.55 0.14
C LEU A 60 -7.25 18.45 -1.37
N ARG A 61 -7.69 19.47 -2.14
CA ARG A 61 -7.45 19.56 -3.57
C ARG A 61 -5.96 19.62 -3.93
N TRP A 62 -5.20 20.44 -3.18
CA TRP A 62 -3.75 20.55 -3.31
C TRP A 62 -3.03 19.24 -2.98
N MET A 63 -3.41 18.56 -1.89
CA MET A 63 -2.88 17.26 -1.52
C MET A 63 -3.18 16.20 -2.60
N PHE A 64 -4.40 16.16 -3.15
CA PHE A 64 -4.71 15.25 -4.25
C PHE A 64 -3.82 15.49 -5.47
N GLU A 65 -3.59 16.74 -5.86
CA GLU A 65 -2.71 17.08 -6.97
C GLU A 65 -1.26 16.61 -6.77
N ASN A 66 -0.76 16.68 -5.54
CA ASN A 66 0.60 16.26 -5.22
C ASN A 66 0.70 14.74 -5.04
N CYS A 67 -0.24 14.14 -4.31
CA CYS A 67 -0.19 12.73 -3.90
C CYS A 67 -0.51 11.77 -5.06
N PHE A 68 -1.61 12.02 -5.80
CA PHE A 68 -2.10 11.09 -6.80
C PHE A 68 -1.06 10.74 -7.88
N PRO A 69 -0.34 11.68 -8.50
CA PRO A 69 0.66 11.40 -9.51
C PRO A 69 2.07 11.11 -8.95
N ASN A 70 2.27 11.16 -7.65
CA ASN A 70 3.60 11.16 -7.02
C ASN A 70 4.50 10.01 -7.50
N THR A 71 3.98 8.79 -7.60
CA THR A 71 4.73 7.63 -8.09
C THR A 71 5.23 7.85 -9.51
N LEU A 72 4.37 8.27 -10.43
CA LEU A 72 4.75 8.51 -11.83
C LEU A 72 5.73 9.67 -11.96
N ASP A 73 5.54 10.72 -11.16
CA ASP A 73 6.39 11.90 -11.19
C ASP A 73 7.82 11.62 -10.68
N THR A 74 8.01 10.68 -9.72
CA THR A 74 9.25 10.63 -8.92
C THR A 74 9.95 9.26 -8.85
N THR A 75 9.21 8.15 -8.87
CA THR A 75 9.77 6.84 -8.49
C THR A 75 9.97 5.86 -9.65
N VAL A 76 9.37 6.13 -10.81
CA VAL A 76 9.37 5.22 -11.95
C VAL A 76 10.67 5.29 -12.75
N ARG A 77 11.18 4.12 -13.16
CA ARG A 77 12.23 3.95 -14.16
C ARG A 77 11.72 3.01 -15.23
N TYR A 78 11.22 3.55 -16.34
CA TYR A 78 10.67 2.81 -17.47
C TYR A 78 11.64 2.77 -18.63
N LYS A 79 11.80 1.60 -19.26
CA LYS A 79 12.59 1.40 -20.48
C LYS A 79 12.09 0.19 -21.27
N MET A 80 12.54 0.06 -22.49
CA MET A 80 12.45 -1.20 -23.24
C MET A 80 13.71 -2.04 -22.99
N LYS A 81 13.54 -3.33 -22.72
CA LYS A 81 14.62 -4.31 -22.54
C LYS A 81 14.31 -5.51 -23.43
N ASN A 82 15.15 -5.77 -24.45
CA ASN A 82 14.96 -6.87 -25.41
C ASN A 82 13.54 -6.86 -26.02
N ASP A 83 13.11 -5.71 -26.52
CA ASP A 83 11.79 -5.45 -27.14
C ASP A 83 10.58 -5.70 -26.23
N ARG A 84 10.81 -5.83 -24.91
CA ARG A 84 9.74 -5.94 -23.90
C ARG A 84 9.78 -4.73 -22.95
N PRO A 85 8.63 -4.24 -22.49
CA PRO A 85 8.60 -3.21 -21.49
C PRO A 85 9.18 -3.72 -20.16
N ASP A 86 9.96 -2.88 -19.51
CA ASP A 86 10.62 -3.12 -18.25
C ASP A 86 10.47 -1.89 -17.36
N THR A 87 9.87 -2.04 -16.19
CA THR A 87 9.63 -0.96 -15.25
C THR A 87 10.14 -1.33 -13.86
N PHE A 88 10.97 -0.47 -13.32
CA PHE A 88 11.46 -0.54 -11.95
C PHE A 88 10.89 0.64 -11.16
N ILE A 89 10.27 0.39 -10.00
CA ILE A 89 9.64 1.41 -9.17
C ILE A 89 10.26 1.37 -7.78
N ILE A 90 10.91 2.45 -7.40
CA ILE A 90 11.47 2.59 -6.05
C ILE A 90 10.40 2.97 -5.04
N THR A 91 10.60 2.66 -3.76
CA THR A 91 9.65 3.00 -2.70
C THR A 91 9.54 4.49 -2.39
N GLY A 92 10.48 5.29 -2.89
CA GLY A 92 10.55 6.73 -2.69
C GLY A 92 11.97 7.18 -2.34
N ASP A 93 12.29 7.24 -1.08
CA ASP A 93 13.61 7.61 -0.56
C ASP A 93 14.63 6.45 -0.59
N ILE A 94 14.16 5.20 -0.70
CA ILE A 94 15.03 4.02 -0.84
C ILE A 94 15.08 3.59 -2.31
N ALA A 95 16.29 3.48 -2.85
CA ALA A 95 16.54 3.17 -4.26
C ALA A 95 16.40 1.67 -4.60
N ALA A 96 15.45 0.98 -3.97
CA ALA A 96 15.13 -0.43 -4.21
C ALA A 96 13.64 -0.60 -4.49
N MET A 97 13.26 -1.71 -5.11
CA MET A 97 11.90 -2.05 -5.47
C MET A 97 11.39 -3.18 -4.59
N TRP A 98 10.44 -2.89 -3.70
CA TRP A 98 9.62 -3.90 -3.03
C TRP A 98 8.52 -4.39 -3.97
N LEU A 99 8.26 -5.70 -4.01
CA LEU A 99 7.17 -6.27 -4.82
C LEU A 99 5.80 -5.73 -4.36
N ARG A 100 5.60 -5.62 -3.07
CA ARG A 100 4.42 -5.07 -2.40
C ARG A 100 4.19 -3.61 -2.80
N ASP A 101 5.16 -2.74 -2.49
CA ASP A 101 5.07 -1.30 -2.69
C ASP A 101 4.87 -0.95 -4.16
N SER A 102 5.71 -1.50 -5.05
CA SER A 102 5.65 -1.18 -6.47
C SER A 102 4.32 -1.54 -7.12
N SER A 103 3.67 -2.64 -6.68
CA SER A 103 2.33 -3.02 -7.12
C SER A 103 1.26 -2.06 -6.58
N ALA A 104 1.34 -1.72 -5.30
CA ALA A 104 0.38 -0.83 -4.65
C ALA A 104 0.48 0.61 -5.18
N GLN A 105 1.69 1.08 -5.47
CA GLN A 105 1.95 2.42 -6.00
C GLN A 105 1.33 2.67 -7.39
N VAL A 106 1.16 1.64 -8.21
CA VAL A 106 0.54 1.78 -9.54
C VAL A 106 -0.94 1.41 -9.56
N TRP A 107 -1.44 0.81 -8.48
CA TRP A 107 -2.81 0.28 -8.42
C TRP A 107 -3.90 1.28 -8.82
N PRO A 108 -3.88 2.55 -8.37
CA PRO A 108 -4.89 3.53 -8.72
C PRO A 108 -4.93 3.91 -10.20
N TYR A 109 -3.86 3.63 -10.95
CA TYR A 109 -3.77 3.97 -12.38
C TYR A 109 -4.30 2.87 -13.30
N LEU A 110 -4.49 1.65 -12.80
CA LEU A 110 -4.95 0.51 -13.60
C LEU A 110 -6.22 0.80 -14.43
N PRO A 111 -7.28 1.43 -13.88
CA PRO A 111 -8.47 1.75 -14.67
C PRO A 111 -8.23 2.72 -15.84
N LEU A 112 -7.11 3.46 -15.81
CA LEU A 112 -6.77 4.50 -16.79
C LEU A 112 -6.00 3.94 -18.01
N MET A 113 -5.52 2.69 -17.93
CA MET A 113 -4.76 2.03 -19.01
C MET A 113 -5.55 1.96 -20.33
N LYS A 114 -6.88 1.87 -20.27
CA LYS A 114 -7.75 1.81 -21.45
C LYS A 114 -7.64 3.05 -22.34
N ASP A 115 -7.29 4.19 -21.76
CA ASP A 115 -7.21 5.50 -22.41
C ASP A 115 -5.75 5.98 -22.59
N ASP A 116 -4.76 5.16 -22.14
CA ASP A 116 -3.34 5.52 -22.19
C ASP A 116 -2.47 4.27 -22.39
N ARG A 117 -2.05 4.06 -23.62
CA ARG A 117 -1.24 2.90 -24.01
C ARG A 117 0.17 2.92 -23.37
N ASP A 118 0.76 4.09 -23.20
CA ASP A 118 2.08 4.21 -22.60
C ASP A 118 2.02 3.81 -21.11
N LEU A 119 0.95 4.18 -20.41
CA LEU A 119 0.66 3.73 -19.06
C LEU A 119 0.44 2.21 -18.99
N GLN A 120 -0.27 1.64 -19.96
CA GLN A 120 -0.43 0.19 -20.07
C GLN A 120 0.92 -0.52 -20.23
N PHE A 121 1.81 -0.01 -21.08
CA PHE A 121 3.16 -0.55 -21.25
C PHE A 121 4.01 -0.42 -19.98
N LEU A 122 3.90 0.69 -19.26
CA LEU A 122 4.57 0.87 -17.98
C LEU A 122 4.15 -0.22 -16.99
N ILE A 123 2.86 -0.49 -16.85
CA ILE A 123 2.34 -1.50 -15.92
C ILE A 123 2.70 -2.92 -16.37
N ALA A 124 2.61 -3.21 -17.69
CA ALA A 124 3.10 -4.47 -18.23
C ALA A 124 4.61 -4.68 -17.94
N GLY A 125 5.39 -3.60 -18.05
CA GLY A 125 6.82 -3.60 -17.71
C GLY A 125 7.09 -3.91 -16.25
N LEU A 126 6.26 -3.42 -15.32
CA LEU A 126 6.37 -3.74 -13.91
C LEU A 126 6.07 -5.22 -13.65
N ILE A 127 5.02 -5.77 -14.26
CA ILE A 127 4.70 -7.20 -14.15
C ILE A 127 5.86 -8.06 -14.67
N ASN A 128 6.46 -7.70 -15.82
CA ASN A 128 7.62 -8.39 -16.36
C ASN A 128 8.82 -8.35 -15.38
N ARG A 129 9.13 -7.18 -14.83
CA ARG A 129 10.23 -7.01 -13.86
C ARG A 129 9.99 -7.81 -12.59
N GLN A 130 8.80 -7.79 -12.03
CA GLN A 130 8.47 -8.56 -10.84
C GLN A 130 8.53 -10.07 -11.11
N THR A 131 8.15 -10.53 -12.30
CA THR A 131 8.33 -11.92 -12.74
C THR A 131 9.81 -12.33 -12.69
N GLU A 132 10.71 -11.52 -13.26
CA GLU A 132 12.16 -11.75 -13.20
C GLU A 132 12.65 -11.81 -11.73
N CYS A 133 12.17 -10.90 -10.88
CA CYS A 133 12.51 -10.87 -9.46
C CYS A 133 12.10 -12.17 -8.73
N ILE A 134 10.88 -12.65 -8.95
CA ILE A 134 10.38 -13.90 -8.33
C ILE A 134 11.20 -15.11 -8.80
N LEU A 135 11.60 -15.15 -10.07
CA LEU A 135 12.46 -16.22 -10.60
C LEU A 135 13.87 -16.20 -10.02
N ILE A 136 14.38 -15.03 -9.61
CA ILE A 136 15.66 -14.91 -8.91
C ILE A 136 15.54 -15.49 -7.50
N ASP A 137 14.58 -15.03 -6.70
CA ASP A 137 14.32 -15.55 -5.36
C ASP A 137 12.89 -15.22 -4.88
N PRO A 138 12.01 -16.21 -4.69
CA PRO A 138 10.64 -16.00 -4.22
C PRO A 138 10.55 -15.62 -2.74
N TYR A 139 11.64 -15.75 -1.98
CA TYR A 139 11.70 -15.36 -0.57
C TYR A 139 12.16 -13.92 -0.36
N ALA A 140 12.69 -13.27 -1.40
CA ALA A 140 13.09 -11.87 -1.32
C ALA A 140 11.88 -10.95 -1.51
N ILE A 141 11.87 -9.84 -0.75
CA ILE A 141 10.81 -8.83 -0.81
C ILE A 141 11.23 -7.60 -1.61
N ALA A 142 12.53 -7.29 -1.59
CA ALA A 142 13.08 -6.11 -2.22
C ALA A 142 14.29 -6.43 -3.12
N PHE A 143 14.34 -5.73 -4.25
CA PHE A 143 15.31 -5.97 -5.32
C PHE A 143 16.01 -4.68 -5.74
N ASN A 144 17.28 -4.83 -6.19
CA ASN A 144 18.07 -3.77 -6.78
C ASN A 144 17.78 -3.63 -8.29
N ASP A 145 18.06 -2.47 -8.86
CA ASP A 145 18.04 -2.28 -10.32
C ASP A 145 19.35 -2.77 -10.95
N GLY A 146 19.64 -4.07 -10.78
CA GLY A 146 20.86 -4.72 -11.21
C GLY A 146 21.66 -5.35 -10.06
N PRO A 147 22.84 -5.93 -10.32
CA PRO A 147 23.63 -6.68 -9.34
C PRO A 147 24.46 -5.76 -8.42
N LEU A 148 23.80 -5.00 -7.55
CA LEU A 148 24.45 -4.02 -6.66
C LEU A 148 24.85 -4.59 -5.30
N GLY A 149 24.30 -5.72 -4.87
CA GLY A 149 24.50 -6.33 -3.56
C GLY A 149 23.49 -5.88 -2.53
N SER A 150 23.42 -6.62 -1.39
CA SER A 150 22.55 -6.26 -0.28
C SER A 150 22.98 -4.95 0.35
N TYR A 151 22.02 -4.14 0.78
CA TYR A 151 22.27 -2.98 1.61
C TYR A 151 22.67 -3.37 3.05
N TRP A 152 22.21 -4.55 3.51
CA TRP A 152 22.39 -5.02 4.88
C TRP A 152 23.48 -6.08 4.96
N GLU A 153 24.70 -5.68 5.33
CA GLU A 153 25.85 -6.60 5.48
C GLU A 153 25.69 -7.58 6.67
N THR A 154 24.78 -7.28 7.59
CA THR A 154 24.52 -8.06 8.81
C THR A 154 23.38 -9.08 8.66
N ASP A 155 22.88 -9.27 7.44
CA ASP A 155 21.84 -10.27 7.15
C ASP A 155 22.44 -11.68 7.07
N HIS A 156 21.87 -12.61 7.85
CA HIS A 156 22.19 -14.03 7.84
C HIS A 156 21.02 -14.81 7.24
N THR A 157 21.14 -15.19 5.96
CA THR A 157 20.14 -15.98 5.23
C THR A 157 20.84 -16.84 4.18
N GLN A 158 20.17 -17.90 3.67
CA GLN A 158 20.84 -18.94 2.88
C GLN A 158 21.23 -18.51 1.46
N HIS A 159 20.51 -17.58 0.86
CA HIS A 159 20.70 -17.25 -0.55
C HIS A 159 20.69 -15.75 -0.77
N MET A 160 21.87 -15.13 -0.77
CA MET A 160 22.03 -13.71 -1.09
C MET A 160 22.79 -13.56 -2.39
N VAL A 161 22.08 -13.15 -3.44
CA VAL A 161 22.66 -12.73 -4.72
C VAL A 161 22.63 -11.22 -4.84
N LYS A 162 23.44 -10.65 -5.76
CA LYS A 162 23.63 -9.20 -5.85
C LYS A 162 22.40 -8.41 -6.31
N GLU A 163 21.42 -9.09 -6.88
CA GLU A 163 20.14 -8.52 -7.30
C GLU A 163 19.19 -8.27 -6.12
N LEU A 164 19.43 -8.92 -4.98
CA LEU A 164 18.58 -8.77 -3.80
C LEU A 164 19.00 -7.56 -2.98
N HIS A 165 18.01 -6.75 -2.60
CA HIS A 165 18.18 -5.67 -1.63
C HIS A 165 17.91 -6.20 -0.21
N GLU A 166 16.81 -6.97 -0.02
CA GLU A 166 16.43 -7.56 1.26
C GLU A 166 15.69 -8.88 1.06
N ARG A 167 16.04 -9.90 1.87
CA ARG A 167 15.49 -11.26 1.76
C ARG A 167 14.64 -11.63 2.99
N LYS A 168 13.75 -10.76 3.40
CA LYS A 168 12.72 -11.04 4.41
C LYS A 168 11.52 -11.74 3.75
N TRP A 169 11.11 -12.91 4.26
CA TRP A 169 10.00 -13.65 3.69
C TRP A 169 8.65 -13.10 4.16
N GLU A 170 7.85 -12.65 3.20
CA GLU A 170 6.47 -12.19 3.35
C GLU A 170 5.58 -12.87 2.31
N ILE A 171 4.45 -13.43 2.72
CA ILE A 171 3.47 -14.08 1.82
C ILE A 171 2.96 -13.07 0.78
N GLU A 172 2.60 -11.88 1.24
CA GLU A 172 1.94 -10.85 0.45
C GLU A 172 2.80 -10.30 -0.68
N SER A 173 4.11 -10.30 -0.56
CA SER A 173 5.01 -9.86 -1.63
C SER A 173 4.75 -10.63 -2.93
N LEU A 174 4.49 -11.94 -2.86
CA LEU A 174 4.11 -12.75 -4.01
C LEU A 174 2.64 -12.55 -4.43
N CYS A 175 1.75 -12.29 -3.47
CA CYS A 175 0.32 -12.06 -3.73
C CYS A 175 0.08 -10.76 -4.50
N TYR A 176 0.84 -9.71 -4.22
CA TYR A 176 0.74 -8.42 -4.92
C TYR A 176 1.03 -8.54 -6.41
N HIS A 177 2.01 -9.35 -6.81
CA HIS A 177 2.30 -9.62 -8.21
C HIS A 177 1.13 -10.31 -8.93
N ILE A 178 0.53 -11.33 -8.30
CA ILE A 178 -0.63 -12.04 -8.86
C ILE A 178 -1.82 -11.08 -9.00
N ARG A 179 -2.11 -10.30 -7.95
CA ARG A 179 -3.18 -9.30 -7.94
C ARG A 179 -3.02 -8.28 -9.06
N LEU A 180 -1.79 -7.78 -9.25
CA LEU A 180 -1.48 -6.80 -10.29
C LEU A 180 -1.70 -7.39 -11.70
N ALA A 181 -1.16 -8.58 -11.97
CA ALA A 181 -1.30 -9.25 -13.26
C ALA A 181 -2.77 -9.62 -13.56
N TYR A 182 -3.51 -10.11 -12.56
CA TYR A 182 -4.93 -10.43 -12.69
C TYR A 182 -5.75 -9.18 -13.05
N GLN A 183 -5.56 -8.07 -12.34
CA GLN A 183 -6.28 -6.83 -12.59
C GLN A 183 -5.92 -6.20 -13.93
N TYR A 184 -4.63 -6.22 -14.31
CA TYR A 184 -4.18 -5.80 -15.63
C TYR A 184 -4.94 -6.54 -16.73
N TRP A 185 -4.95 -7.89 -16.68
CA TRP A 185 -5.65 -8.72 -17.65
C TRP A 185 -7.17 -8.51 -17.64
N THR A 186 -7.77 -8.39 -16.46
CA THR A 186 -9.23 -8.21 -16.33
C THR A 186 -9.69 -6.93 -17.01
N LEU A 187 -8.90 -5.85 -16.92
CA LEU A 187 -9.22 -4.54 -17.48
C LEU A 187 -8.88 -4.42 -18.97
N THR A 188 -7.74 -4.98 -19.38
CA THR A 188 -7.21 -4.77 -20.75
C THR A 188 -7.53 -5.93 -21.69
N LYS A 189 -7.76 -7.12 -21.17
CA LYS A 189 -7.81 -8.41 -21.90
C LYS A 189 -6.51 -8.76 -22.63
N ASP A 190 -5.45 -8.00 -22.39
CA ASP A 190 -4.13 -8.26 -22.93
C ASP A 190 -3.46 -9.42 -22.18
N THR A 191 -3.08 -10.46 -22.93
CA THR A 191 -2.42 -11.66 -22.41
C THR A 191 -0.91 -11.67 -22.64
N SER A 192 -0.35 -10.61 -23.21
CA SER A 192 1.07 -10.55 -23.60
C SER A 192 2.04 -10.62 -22.40
N ILE A 193 1.56 -10.27 -21.18
CA ILE A 193 2.32 -10.40 -19.94
C ILE A 193 2.47 -11.86 -19.47
N PHE A 194 1.58 -12.76 -19.91
CA PHE A 194 1.57 -14.17 -19.50
C PHE A 194 2.51 -15.01 -20.37
N SER A 195 3.81 -14.80 -20.18
CA SER A 195 4.87 -15.55 -20.83
C SER A 195 5.11 -16.92 -20.15
N ALA A 196 5.96 -17.75 -20.74
CA ALA A 196 6.45 -18.98 -20.10
C ALA A 196 7.15 -18.67 -18.76
N ASP A 197 7.94 -17.61 -18.69
CA ASP A 197 8.61 -17.17 -17.46
C ASP A 197 7.62 -16.79 -16.37
N TRP A 198 6.51 -16.11 -16.73
CA TRP A 198 5.46 -15.78 -15.77
C TRP A 198 4.83 -17.05 -15.19
N HIS A 199 4.50 -18.03 -16.04
CA HIS A 199 3.97 -19.32 -15.57
C HIS A 199 4.95 -20.06 -14.65
N GLU A 200 6.25 -20.11 -14.99
CA GLU A 200 7.27 -20.72 -14.13
C GLU A 200 7.41 -19.99 -12.80
N ALA A 201 7.33 -18.65 -12.79
CA ALA A 201 7.30 -17.87 -11.56
C ALA A 201 6.07 -18.22 -10.69
N MET A 202 4.90 -18.44 -11.30
CA MET A 202 3.68 -18.82 -10.56
C MET A 202 3.78 -20.24 -9.97
N LYS A 203 4.40 -21.17 -10.68
CA LYS A 203 4.72 -22.51 -10.14
C LYS A 203 5.65 -22.42 -8.94
N LEU A 204 6.64 -21.51 -9.03
CA LEU A 204 7.56 -21.25 -7.92
C LEU A 204 6.83 -20.65 -6.71
N VAL A 205 5.90 -19.70 -6.93
CA VAL A 205 5.06 -19.13 -5.87
C VAL A 205 4.25 -20.23 -5.15
N VAL A 206 3.53 -21.06 -5.89
CA VAL A 206 2.71 -22.13 -5.29
C VAL A 206 3.58 -23.14 -4.53
N ARG A 207 4.75 -23.49 -5.07
CA ARG A 207 5.74 -24.35 -4.39
C ARG A 207 6.21 -23.73 -3.08
N THR A 208 6.54 -22.43 -3.08
CA THR A 208 6.99 -21.70 -1.89
C THR A 208 5.89 -21.65 -0.83
N PHE A 209 4.65 -21.37 -1.21
CA PHE A 209 3.51 -21.42 -0.28
C PHE A 209 3.35 -22.79 0.36
N LYS A 210 3.42 -23.87 -0.43
CA LYS A 210 3.34 -25.26 0.09
C LYS A 210 4.51 -25.63 1.01
N GLU A 211 5.73 -25.19 0.69
CA GLU A 211 6.88 -25.36 1.56
C GLU A 211 6.65 -24.66 2.90
N GLN A 212 6.14 -23.41 2.86
CA GLN A 212 5.87 -22.62 4.06
C GLN A 212 4.59 -23.01 4.83
N GLN A 213 3.79 -23.95 4.33
CA GLN A 213 2.84 -24.67 5.18
C GLN A 213 3.53 -25.58 6.22
N ARG A 214 4.82 -25.85 6.05
CA ARG A 214 5.68 -26.65 6.95
C ARG A 214 5.16 -28.04 7.28
N LYS A 215 4.35 -28.64 6.41
CA LYS A 215 3.81 -30.00 6.58
C LYS A 215 4.88 -31.08 6.48
N GLN A 216 5.94 -30.84 5.73
CA GLN A 216 7.03 -31.79 5.48
C GLN A 216 8.33 -31.41 6.22
N GLY A 217 8.29 -30.41 7.10
CA GLY A 217 9.43 -29.91 7.84
C GLY A 217 9.46 -28.39 7.87
N ILE A 218 10.50 -27.83 8.47
CA ILE A 218 10.64 -26.38 8.70
C ILE A 218 10.91 -25.59 7.40
N GLY A 219 11.26 -26.27 6.31
CA GLY A 219 11.63 -25.65 5.04
C GLY A 219 13.11 -25.29 4.97
N THR A 220 13.47 -24.53 3.92
CA THR A 220 14.86 -24.12 3.64
C THR A 220 15.15 -22.65 4.00
N TYR A 221 14.11 -21.87 4.33
CA TYR A 221 14.25 -20.44 4.58
C TYR A 221 14.49 -20.16 6.08
N SER A 222 15.52 -19.37 6.35
CA SER A 222 15.72 -18.69 7.63
C SER A 222 16.28 -17.30 7.40
N PHE A 223 16.05 -16.40 8.35
CA PHE A 223 16.56 -15.04 8.30
C PHE A 223 16.82 -14.51 9.71
N SER A 224 18.02 -14.04 9.96
CA SER A 224 18.34 -13.22 11.14
C SER A 224 19.25 -12.04 10.73
N ARG A 225 19.23 -11.00 11.53
CA ARG A 225 20.02 -9.78 11.32
C ARG A 225 20.67 -9.40 12.64
N ASP A 226 21.95 -9.03 12.63
CA ASP A 226 22.62 -8.43 13.78
C ASP A 226 22.19 -6.96 13.87
N CYS A 227 21.28 -6.66 14.78
CA CYS A 227 20.69 -5.34 14.95
C CYS A 227 20.20 -5.11 16.37
N ASP A 228 20.09 -3.83 16.76
CA ASP A 228 19.57 -3.41 18.07
C ASP A 228 18.03 -3.46 18.13
N ARG A 229 17.36 -3.67 16.99
CA ARG A 229 15.92 -3.70 16.87
C ARG A 229 15.40 -5.14 16.82
N PRO A 230 14.77 -5.66 17.89
CA PRO A 230 14.35 -7.06 17.95
C PRO A 230 13.36 -7.47 16.85
N THR A 231 12.54 -6.52 16.35
CA THR A 231 11.56 -6.79 15.29
C THR A 231 12.17 -6.92 13.89
N ASP A 232 13.46 -6.60 13.73
CA ASP A 232 14.16 -6.65 12.44
C ASP A 232 14.80 -8.02 12.16
N SER A 233 14.69 -8.96 13.11
CA SER A 233 15.29 -10.28 13.04
C SER A 233 14.35 -11.36 13.55
N GLN A 234 14.41 -12.55 12.95
CA GLN A 234 13.69 -13.71 13.46
C GLN A 234 14.44 -14.35 14.63
N ILE A 235 13.70 -14.82 15.64
CA ILE A 235 14.22 -15.62 16.77
C ILE A 235 14.67 -17.02 16.31
N ASN A 236 15.25 -17.80 17.23
CA ASN A 236 15.67 -19.19 16.97
C ASN A 236 16.63 -19.31 15.77
N ASN A 237 17.68 -18.51 15.75
CA ASN A 237 18.67 -18.48 14.65
C ASN A 237 18.02 -18.27 13.27
N GLY A 238 17.01 -17.40 13.22
CA GLY A 238 16.36 -17.05 11.96
C GLY A 238 15.17 -17.94 11.56
N TRP A 239 14.86 -19.00 12.29
CA TRP A 239 13.78 -19.93 11.95
C TRP A 239 12.40 -19.49 12.43
N GLY A 240 12.33 -18.49 13.29
CA GLY A 240 11.09 -17.97 13.90
C GLY A 240 10.54 -18.85 15.02
N ALA A 241 9.37 -18.48 15.52
CA ALA A 241 8.67 -19.25 16.54
C ALA A 241 8.17 -20.60 15.98
N PRO A 242 8.13 -21.68 16.79
CA PRO A 242 7.55 -22.94 16.39
C PRO A 242 6.07 -22.80 16.00
N VAL A 243 5.67 -23.47 14.94
CA VAL A 243 4.27 -23.54 14.50
C VAL A 243 3.80 -25.00 14.41
N LYS A 244 2.52 -25.23 14.65
CA LYS A 244 1.85 -26.50 14.32
C LYS A 244 1.30 -26.40 12.90
N PRO A 245 1.73 -27.26 11.96
CA PRO A 245 1.19 -27.26 10.60
C PRO A 245 -0.31 -27.57 10.61
N VAL A 246 -1.11 -26.58 10.23
CA VAL A 246 -2.59 -26.65 10.24
C VAL A 246 -3.21 -26.27 8.90
N GLY A 247 -2.40 -26.14 7.86
CA GLY A 247 -2.81 -25.73 6.52
C GLY A 247 -2.60 -24.24 6.23
N LEU A 248 -2.24 -23.41 7.23
CA LEU A 248 -1.83 -22.03 7.04
C LEU A 248 -0.39 -21.94 6.51
N ILE A 249 -0.07 -20.82 5.85
CA ILE A 249 1.25 -20.50 5.31
C ILE A 249 1.99 -19.64 6.33
N VAL A 250 3.22 -19.96 6.67
CA VAL A 250 4.09 -19.17 7.53
C VAL A 250 4.55 -17.91 6.76
N SER A 251 4.41 -16.75 7.37
CA SER A 251 5.10 -15.50 7.01
C SER A 251 6.12 -15.20 8.08
N SER A 252 7.37 -15.02 7.71
CA SER A 252 8.41 -14.69 8.70
C SER A 252 8.35 -13.21 9.08
N PHE A 253 7.92 -12.38 8.16
CA PHE A 253 7.78 -10.94 8.37
C PHE A 253 6.37 -10.47 8.02
N ARG A 254 6.03 -9.30 8.54
CA ARG A 254 4.78 -8.56 8.29
C ARG A 254 4.97 -7.59 7.12
N PRO A 255 3.91 -7.04 6.53
CA PRO A 255 4.02 -5.99 5.52
C PRO A 255 4.75 -4.72 6.00
N SER A 256 4.98 -4.57 7.29
CA SER A 256 5.79 -3.52 7.91
C SER A 256 7.28 -3.83 7.98
N ASP A 257 7.74 -4.96 7.41
CA ASP A 257 9.08 -5.52 7.51
C ASP A 257 9.46 -6.00 8.94
N ASP A 258 8.52 -5.98 9.90
CA ASP A 258 8.72 -6.49 11.26
C ASP A 258 8.52 -8.01 11.34
N ALA A 259 9.35 -8.69 12.13
CA ALA A 259 9.25 -10.11 12.36
C ALA A 259 7.92 -10.51 13.00
N THR A 260 7.29 -11.58 12.52
CA THR A 260 6.11 -12.17 13.15
C THR A 260 6.47 -12.81 14.49
N GLN A 261 5.57 -12.66 15.47
CA GLN A 261 5.69 -13.34 16.77
C GLN A 261 5.17 -14.77 16.70
N PHE A 262 4.03 -14.96 16.02
CA PHE A 262 3.50 -16.28 15.64
C PHE A 262 3.52 -16.39 14.12
N GLY A 263 4.04 -17.50 13.59
CA GLY A 263 4.38 -17.60 12.18
C GLY A 263 3.21 -17.48 11.20
N PHE A 264 1.96 -17.71 11.61
CA PHE A 264 0.80 -17.62 10.71
C PHE A 264 0.15 -16.24 10.80
N LEU A 265 0.58 -15.32 9.94
CA LEU A 265 -0.01 -13.99 9.77
C LEU A 265 -1.34 -14.12 9.01
N ILE A 266 -2.45 -13.89 9.69
CA ILE A 266 -3.79 -14.15 9.14
C ILE A 266 -4.16 -13.23 7.98
N PRO A 267 -3.95 -11.88 8.01
CA PRO A 267 -4.28 -11.05 6.87
C PRO A 267 -3.48 -11.41 5.59
N SER A 268 -2.21 -11.82 5.71
CA SER A 268 -1.44 -12.28 4.54
C SER A 268 -1.93 -13.64 4.03
N ASN A 269 -2.37 -14.55 4.92
CA ASN A 269 -3.03 -15.80 4.51
C ASN A 269 -4.37 -15.53 3.81
N MET A 270 -5.17 -14.54 4.26
CA MET A 270 -6.39 -14.10 3.57
C MET A 270 -6.07 -13.62 2.15
N PHE A 271 -5.01 -12.85 1.98
CA PHE A 271 -4.58 -12.36 0.68
C PHE A 271 -4.07 -13.50 -0.22
N ALA A 272 -3.39 -14.51 0.34
CA ALA A 272 -2.99 -15.70 -0.39
C ALA A 272 -4.19 -16.47 -0.94
N VAL A 273 -5.28 -16.62 -0.17
CA VAL A 273 -6.53 -17.25 -0.64
C VAL A 273 -7.08 -16.54 -1.88
N VAL A 274 -7.18 -15.21 -1.83
CA VAL A 274 -7.68 -14.41 -2.96
C VAL A 274 -6.76 -14.54 -4.17
N SER A 275 -5.45 -14.40 -3.97
CA SER A 275 -4.45 -14.47 -5.04
C SER A 275 -4.39 -15.85 -5.70
N LEU A 276 -4.49 -16.92 -4.94
CA LEU A 276 -4.54 -18.28 -5.49
C LEU A 276 -5.79 -18.54 -6.33
N ARG A 277 -6.94 -17.99 -5.94
CA ARG A 277 -8.17 -18.05 -6.76
C ARG A 277 -8.03 -17.27 -8.06
N GLN A 278 -7.43 -16.07 -8.01
CA GLN A 278 -7.10 -15.27 -9.19
C GLN A 278 -6.12 -15.99 -10.12
N LEU A 279 -5.07 -16.60 -9.56
CA LEU A 279 -4.11 -17.39 -10.29
C LEU A 279 -4.76 -18.59 -10.98
N SER A 280 -5.64 -19.30 -10.29
CA SER A 280 -6.41 -20.42 -10.88
C SER A 280 -7.22 -19.98 -12.10
N GLU A 281 -7.87 -18.80 -12.04
CA GLU A 281 -8.64 -18.25 -13.17
C GLU A 281 -7.74 -17.93 -14.37
N ILE A 282 -6.55 -17.34 -14.13
CA ILE A 282 -5.56 -17.09 -15.21
C ILE A 282 -5.09 -18.40 -15.83
N GLU A 283 -4.68 -19.38 -15.01
CA GLU A 283 -4.14 -20.66 -15.49
C GLU A 283 -5.18 -21.46 -16.28
N HIS A 284 -6.44 -21.42 -15.83
CA HIS A 284 -7.54 -22.06 -16.54
C HIS A 284 -7.86 -21.34 -17.87
N THR A 285 -7.97 -20.02 -17.84
CA THR A 285 -8.55 -19.25 -18.94
C THR A 285 -7.52 -18.87 -20.02
N VAL A 286 -6.31 -18.51 -19.60
CA VAL A 286 -5.26 -18.01 -20.49
C VAL A 286 -4.37 -19.14 -20.98
N TYR A 287 -3.92 -20.00 -20.07
CA TYR A 287 -2.98 -21.06 -20.40
C TYR A 287 -3.63 -22.41 -20.69
N ASN A 288 -4.89 -22.60 -20.27
CA ASN A 288 -5.59 -23.90 -20.31
C ASN A 288 -4.86 -25.00 -19.50
N HIS A 289 -4.15 -24.63 -18.45
CA HIS A 289 -3.44 -25.53 -17.54
C HIS A 289 -4.37 -26.01 -16.40
N ILE A 290 -5.33 -26.87 -16.75
CA ILE A 290 -6.43 -27.29 -15.86
C ILE A 290 -5.95 -27.89 -14.55
N ASP A 291 -4.89 -28.71 -14.56
CA ASP A 291 -4.42 -29.39 -13.35
C ASP A 291 -3.73 -28.42 -12.38
N PHE A 292 -2.95 -27.47 -12.89
CA PHE A 292 -2.34 -26.45 -12.05
C PHE A 292 -3.39 -25.44 -11.52
N ALA A 293 -4.41 -25.11 -12.32
CA ALA A 293 -5.55 -24.31 -11.85
C ALA A 293 -6.28 -25.01 -10.68
N LYS A 294 -6.54 -26.31 -10.77
CA LYS A 294 -7.12 -27.11 -9.67
C LYS A 294 -6.22 -27.15 -8.43
N GLU A 295 -4.91 -27.26 -8.62
CA GLU A 295 -3.93 -27.22 -7.54
C GLU A 295 -3.99 -25.88 -6.77
N CYS A 296 -4.09 -24.76 -7.49
CA CYS A 296 -4.24 -23.42 -6.88
C CYS A 296 -5.54 -23.31 -6.07
N ILE A 297 -6.68 -23.79 -6.61
CA ILE A 297 -7.96 -23.79 -5.87
C ILE A 297 -7.88 -24.68 -4.63
N ALA A 298 -7.33 -25.87 -4.75
CA ALA A 298 -7.21 -26.80 -3.61
C ALA A 298 -6.37 -26.20 -2.48
N LEU A 299 -5.28 -25.49 -2.81
CA LEU A 299 -4.46 -24.78 -1.82
C LEU A 299 -5.22 -23.59 -1.22
N ALA A 300 -5.93 -22.82 -2.04
CA ALA A 300 -6.75 -21.69 -1.55
C ALA A 300 -7.83 -22.18 -0.57
N ASP A 301 -8.54 -23.25 -0.90
CA ASP A 301 -9.61 -23.80 -0.05
C ASP A 301 -9.06 -24.38 1.26
N GLU A 302 -7.90 -25.02 1.22
CA GLU A 302 -7.22 -25.50 2.43
C GLU A 302 -6.84 -24.35 3.36
N VAL A 303 -6.22 -23.29 2.83
CA VAL A 303 -5.84 -22.10 3.61
C VAL A 303 -7.08 -21.38 4.18
N ASP A 304 -8.13 -21.22 3.38
CA ASP A 304 -9.38 -20.60 3.82
C ASP A 304 -10.06 -21.39 4.95
N ALA A 305 -10.11 -22.72 4.83
CA ALA A 305 -10.62 -23.58 5.88
C ALA A 305 -9.78 -23.48 7.16
N ALA A 306 -8.47 -23.36 7.03
CA ALA A 306 -7.56 -23.19 8.16
C ALA A 306 -7.72 -21.82 8.83
N ILE A 307 -7.90 -20.73 8.07
CA ILE A 307 -8.21 -19.40 8.61
C ILE A 307 -9.49 -19.45 9.45
N ARG A 308 -10.57 -20.04 8.90
CA ARG A 308 -11.85 -20.13 9.60
C ARG A 308 -11.76 -20.91 10.90
N ARG A 309 -10.92 -21.96 10.94
CA ARG A 309 -10.78 -22.85 12.09
C ARG A 309 -9.80 -22.34 13.14
N TYR A 310 -8.66 -21.80 12.73
CA TYR A 310 -7.54 -21.47 13.61
C TYR A 310 -7.26 -19.97 13.69
N GLY A 311 -7.67 -19.19 12.69
CA GLY A 311 -7.46 -17.74 12.60
C GLY A 311 -8.54 -16.89 13.27
N THR A 312 -9.48 -17.48 13.99
CA THR A 312 -10.56 -16.76 14.69
C THR A 312 -10.67 -17.19 16.16
N PHE A 313 -11.11 -16.28 17.02
CA PHE A 313 -11.39 -16.56 18.44
C PHE A 313 -12.60 -15.74 18.92
N ASN A 314 -13.14 -16.09 20.11
CA ASN A 314 -14.22 -15.34 20.72
C ASN A 314 -13.66 -14.30 21.69
N HIS A 315 -13.74 -13.03 21.30
CA HIS A 315 -13.40 -11.92 22.18
C HIS A 315 -14.57 -11.61 23.13
N PRO A 316 -14.33 -11.40 24.43
CA PRO A 316 -15.42 -11.27 25.43
C PRO A 316 -16.37 -10.09 25.17
N ILE A 317 -15.88 -9.02 24.52
CA ILE A 317 -16.69 -7.81 24.25
C ILE A 317 -17.19 -7.79 22.80
N CYS A 318 -16.36 -8.20 21.82
CA CYS A 318 -16.67 -8.05 20.39
C CYS A 318 -17.27 -9.30 19.75
N GLY A 319 -17.32 -10.43 20.47
CA GLY A 319 -17.74 -11.71 19.89
C GLY A 319 -16.67 -12.37 19.02
N ARG A 320 -17.06 -13.12 17.99
CA ARG A 320 -16.09 -13.80 17.12
C ARG A 320 -15.35 -12.80 16.24
N VAL A 321 -14.02 -12.83 16.30
CA VAL A 321 -13.09 -11.94 15.58
C VAL A 321 -11.96 -12.73 14.93
N TYR A 322 -11.28 -12.13 13.96
CA TYR A 322 -10.01 -12.66 13.45
C TYR A 322 -8.85 -12.31 14.40
N ALA A 323 -7.93 -13.25 14.56
CA ALA A 323 -6.62 -13.00 15.14
C ALA A 323 -5.71 -12.33 14.09
N PHE A 324 -4.70 -11.58 14.52
CA PHE A 324 -3.68 -11.03 13.63
C PHE A 324 -2.64 -12.09 13.26
N GLU A 325 -2.11 -12.77 14.27
CA GLU A 325 -1.20 -13.91 14.11
C GLU A 325 -1.64 -15.09 14.96
N VAL A 326 -1.36 -16.32 14.52
CA VAL A 326 -1.58 -17.55 15.29
C VAL A 326 -0.41 -18.53 15.09
N ASP A 327 -0.25 -19.50 16.01
CA ASP A 327 0.80 -20.54 15.96
C ASP A 327 0.29 -21.93 15.59
N GLY A 328 -1.02 -22.12 15.49
CA GLY A 328 -1.67 -23.42 15.27
C GLY A 328 -1.77 -24.32 16.53
N PHE A 329 -1.13 -23.96 17.65
CA PHE A 329 -1.27 -24.64 18.94
C PHE A 329 -2.44 -24.11 19.77
N GLY A 330 -3.03 -23.00 19.37
CA GLY A 330 -4.15 -22.34 20.06
C GLY A 330 -3.79 -20.97 20.64
N ASN A 331 -2.58 -20.47 20.42
CA ASN A 331 -2.19 -19.12 20.76
C ASN A 331 -2.41 -18.16 19.59
N GLY A 332 -2.68 -16.88 19.90
CA GLY A 332 -2.88 -15.86 18.89
C GLY A 332 -2.71 -14.45 19.43
N LEU A 333 -2.40 -13.51 18.54
CA LEU A 333 -2.30 -12.10 18.83
C LEU A 333 -3.61 -11.39 18.49
N CYS A 334 -4.09 -10.59 19.44
CA CYS A 334 -5.23 -9.71 19.29
C CYS A 334 -4.72 -8.29 19.04
N MET A 335 -4.43 -7.96 17.80
CA MET A 335 -3.98 -6.64 17.35
C MET A 335 -4.30 -6.46 15.87
N ASP A 336 -3.97 -5.31 15.32
CA ASP A 336 -3.76 -5.08 13.87
C ASP A 336 -2.57 -4.14 13.69
N ASP A 337 -1.95 -4.22 12.52
CA ASP A 337 -0.90 -3.34 12.02
C ASP A 337 -1.45 -2.55 10.84
N ALA A 338 -1.01 -1.31 10.65
CA ALA A 338 -1.54 -0.42 9.61
C ALA A 338 -1.14 -0.81 8.20
N ASN A 339 -0.07 -1.59 8.02
CA ASN A 339 0.44 -1.98 6.71
C ASN A 339 -0.45 -3.02 6.04
N ILE A 340 -0.60 -2.95 4.72
CA ILE A 340 -1.51 -3.80 3.95
C ILE A 340 -0.74 -4.98 3.35
N PRO A 341 -1.20 -6.23 3.60
CA PRO A 341 -2.46 -6.66 4.21
C PRO A 341 -2.51 -6.50 5.73
N SER A 342 -3.64 -5.97 6.21
CA SER A 342 -4.04 -5.88 7.61
C SER A 342 -5.41 -6.53 7.79
N LEU A 343 -5.85 -6.76 9.03
CA LEU A 343 -7.22 -7.22 9.28
C LEU A 343 -8.24 -6.19 8.77
N LEU A 344 -7.93 -4.91 8.94
CA LEU A 344 -8.77 -3.81 8.42
C LEU A 344 -8.92 -3.85 6.91
N SER A 345 -7.87 -4.22 6.18
CA SER A 345 -7.84 -4.22 4.71
C SER A 345 -8.45 -5.46 4.06
N ALA A 346 -8.90 -6.46 4.81
CA ALA A 346 -9.40 -7.72 4.26
C ALA A 346 -10.50 -7.55 3.18
N PRO A 347 -11.50 -6.63 3.34
CA PRO A 347 -12.48 -6.36 2.27
C PRO A 347 -11.87 -5.65 1.05
N TYR A 348 -10.91 -4.74 1.24
CA TYR A 348 -10.23 -4.05 0.15
C TYR A 348 -9.43 -5.02 -0.73
N LEU A 349 -8.86 -6.04 -0.13
CA LEU A 349 -8.15 -7.12 -0.83
C LEU A 349 -9.08 -8.18 -1.43
N GLY A 350 -10.39 -8.14 -1.11
CA GLY A 350 -11.40 -9.02 -1.70
C GLY A 350 -11.61 -10.34 -0.94
N TYR A 351 -11.09 -10.48 0.28
CA TYR A 351 -11.26 -11.71 1.06
C TYR A 351 -12.67 -11.88 1.61
N CYS A 352 -13.28 -10.80 2.09
CA CYS A 352 -14.64 -10.81 2.65
C CYS A 352 -15.39 -9.52 2.30
N SER A 353 -16.70 -9.53 2.52
CA SER A 353 -17.49 -8.29 2.48
C SER A 353 -17.19 -7.45 3.73
N PHE A 354 -17.16 -6.12 3.58
CA PHE A 354 -17.09 -5.24 4.77
C PHE A 354 -18.34 -5.35 5.67
N LYS A 355 -19.43 -5.99 5.20
CA LYS A 355 -20.63 -6.30 5.99
C LYS A 355 -20.59 -7.68 6.67
N ASP A 356 -19.51 -8.45 6.49
CA ASP A 356 -19.33 -9.73 7.18
C ASP A 356 -19.30 -9.54 8.69
N ALA A 357 -20.03 -10.37 9.43
CA ALA A 357 -20.20 -10.20 10.88
C ALA A 357 -18.88 -10.37 11.65
N VAL A 358 -18.04 -11.34 11.26
CA VAL A 358 -16.73 -11.56 11.91
C VAL A 358 -15.80 -10.39 11.61
N TYR A 359 -15.82 -9.90 10.37
CA TYR A 359 -15.06 -8.71 9.99
C TYR A 359 -15.51 -7.47 10.77
N GLN A 360 -16.82 -7.21 10.88
CA GLN A 360 -17.35 -6.07 11.63
C GLN A 360 -16.95 -6.10 13.11
N ASN A 361 -17.00 -7.28 13.71
CA ASN A 361 -16.53 -7.49 15.09
C ASN A 361 -15.03 -7.21 15.20
N THR A 362 -14.25 -7.70 14.23
CA THR A 362 -12.80 -7.46 14.15
C THR A 362 -12.49 -5.97 13.97
N ARG A 363 -13.17 -5.30 13.05
CA ARG A 363 -13.04 -3.87 12.79
C ARG A 363 -13.31 -3.03 14.05
N LYS A 364 -14.36 -3.38 14.82
CA LYS A 364 -14.66 -2.75 16.10
C LYS A 364 -13.55 -2.97 17.13
N LEU A 365 -12.98 -4.17 17.19
CA LEU A 365 -11.90 -4.53 18.08
C LEU A 365 -10.63 -3.72 17.78
N ILE A 366 -10.17 -3.78 16.51
CA ILE A 366 -8.88 -3.18 16.11
C ILE A 366 -8.91 -1.65 16.10
N TRP A 367 -10.10 -1.03 16.00
CA TRP A 367 -10.28 0.42 16.10
C TRP A 367 -10.73 0.82 17.51
N SER A 368 -10.05 0.28 18.52
CA SER A 368 -10.32 0.56 19.94
C SER A 368 -9.07 0.28 20.77
N ASP A 369 -9.07 0.68 22.05
CA ASP A 369 -8.00 0.43 23.03
C ASP A 369 -7.70 -1.06 23.26
N ASN A 370 -8.49 -1.99 22.68
CA ASN A 370 -8.16 -3.42 22.69
C ASN A 370 -7.08 -3.80 21.67
N ASN A 371 -6.78 -2.92 20.71
CA ASN A 371 -5.60 -3.04 19.85
C ASN A 371 -4.47 -2.21 20.44
N PRO A 372 -3.34 -2.81 20.85
CA PRO A 372 -2.22 -2.09 21.47
C PRO A 372 -1.56 -1.06 20.55
N TYR A 373 -1.85 -1.11 19.25
CA TYR A 373 -1.37 -0.16 18.25
C TYR A 373 -2.45 0.79 17.73
N PHE A 374 -3.62 0.82 18.36
CA PHE A 374 -4.57 1.91 18.15
C PHE A 374 -4.15 3.09 19.03
N PHE A 375 -3.95 4.23 18.41
CA PHE A 375 -3.54 5.46 19.08
C PHE A 375 -4.58 6.56 18.86
N LYS A 376 -4.74 7.39 19.87
CA LYS A 376 -5.66 8.52 19.86
C LYS A 376 -5.05 9.69 20.62
N GLY A 377 -4.96 10.85 19.95
CA GLY A 377 -4.42 12.07 20.50
C GLY A 377 -5.05 13.30 19.89
N LYS A 378 -4.42 14.46 20.08
CA LYS A 378 -4.95 15.75 19.61
C LYS A 378 -4.90 15.89 18.09
N ALA A 379 -3.89 15.27 17.44
CA ALA A 379 -3.76 15.31 15.99
C ALA A 379 -4.73 14.37 15.29
N GLY A 380 -5.02 13.20 15.89
CA GLY A 380 -5.93 12.24 15.30
C GLY A 380 -6.00 10.90 16.02
N GLU A 381 -6.73 9.96 15.42
CA GLU A 381 -6.83 8.58 15.87
C GLU A 381 -6.60 7.60 14.71
N GLY A 382 -5.98 6.47 14.98
CA GLY A 382 -5.72 5.45 13.96
C GLY A 382 -4.83 4.32 14.44
N ILE A 383 -4.56 3.40 13.53
CA ILE A 383 -3.70 2.25 13.80
C ILE A 383 -2.27 2.59 13.36
N GLY A 384 -1.31 2.23 14.20
CA GLY A 384 0.11 2.27 13.92
C GLY A 384 0.69 0.87 13.74
N GLY A 385 1.82 0.61 14.36
CA GLY A 385 2.51 -0.68 14.35
C GLY A 385 3.81 -0.60 15.16
N PRO A 386 4.47 -1.72 15.42
CA PRO A 386 5.74 -1.70 16.14
C PRO A 386 6.88 -1.07 15.31
N HIS A 387 6.72 -1.00 14.01
CA HIS A 387 7.76 -0.54 13.07
C HIS A 387 8.30 0.87 13.39
N VAL A 388 7.41 1.81 13.64
CA VAL A 388 7.76 3.21 13.94
C VAL A 388 7.66 3.57 15.42
N GLY A 389 7.25 2.62 16.27
CA GLY A 389 7.09 2.81 17.69
C GLY A 389 5.69 3.24 18.14
N LEU A 390 5.57 3.53 19.44
CA LEU A 390 4.28 3.86 20.06
C LEU A 390 3.86 5.30 19.73
N ASN A 391 2.56 5.55 19.70
CA ASN A 391 1.92 6.83 19.44
C ASN A 391 2.08 7.37 18.01
N TYR A 392 2.57 6.58 17.07
CA TYR A 392 2.62 6.94 15.67
C TYR A 392 1.52 6.24 14.88
N ILE A 393 0.69 7.04 14.21
CA ILE A 393 -0.43 6.59 13.37
C ILE A 393 0.02 6.57 11.91
N TRP A 394 -0.31 5.51 11.19
CA TRP A 394 -0.08 5.46 9.75
C TRP A 394 -1.31 5.98 9.01
N PRO A 395 -1.17 6.97 8.11
CA PRO A 395 -2.27 7.46 7.27
C PRO A 395 -2.98 6.35 6.51
N MET A 396 -2.28 5.28 6.14
CA MET A 396 -2.84 4.11 5.46
C MET A 396 -3.97 3.46 6.25
N SER A 397 -3.92 3.42 7.59
CA SER A 397 -4.99 2.88 8.42
C SER A 397 -6.27 3.72 8.32
N ILE A 398 -6.14 5.05 8.28
CA ILE A 398 -7.26 5.98 8.14
C ILE A 398 -7.88 5.85 6.75
N ILE A 399 -7.04 5.70 5.72
CA ILE A 399 -7.48 5.46 4.33
C ILE A 399 -8.25 4.14 4.24
N MET A 400 -7.73 3.05 4.85
CA MET A 400 -8.41 1.76 4.88
C MET A 400 -9.73 1.81 5.65
N LYS A 401 -9.82 2.58 6.74
CA LYS A 401 -11.07 2.81 7.44
C LYS A 401 -12.14 3.39 6.51
N ALA A 402 -11.78 4.38 5.69
CA ALA A 402 -12.67 4.97 4.70
C ALA A 402 -12.99 4.04 3.51
N PHE A 403 -12.08 3.13 3.14
CA PHE A 403 -12.34 2.16 2.09
C PHE A 403 -13.34 1.07 2.51
N THR A 404 -13.41 0.77 3.80
CA THR A 404 -14.14 -0.38 4.34
C THR A 404 -15.43 -0.01 5.10
N THR A 405 -16.04 1.09 4.69
CA THR A 405 -17.34 1.59 5.18
C THR A 405 -18.19 2.15 4.05
N ASP A 406 -19.52 2.20 4.26
CA ASP A 406 -20.49 2.96 3.47
C ASP A 406 -21.11 4.13 4.27
N ASP A 407 -20.62 4.41 5.47
CA ASP A 407 -21.01 5.55 6.30
C ASP A 407 -20.29 6.83 5.82
N GLU A 408 -21.05 7.76 5.24
CA GLU A 408 -20.54 9.02 4.71
C GLU A 408 -19.91 9.91 5.78
N GLU A 409 -20.40 9.91 7.02
CA GLU A 409 -19.82 10.69 8.10
C GLU A 409 -18.49 10.12 8.57
N GLU A 410 -18.35 8.80 8.58
CA GLU A 410 -17.07 8.15 8.85
C GLU A 410 -16.05 8.47 7.74
N ILE A 411 -16.46 8.41 6.46
CA ILE A 411 -15.59 8.79 5.31
C ILE A 411 -15.19 10.26 5.43
N ARG A 412 -16.13 11.16 5.72
CA ARG A 412 -15.86 12.60 5.92
C ARG A 412 -14.84 12.84 7.03
N SER A 413 -15.01 12.16 8.17
CA SER A 413 -14.09 12.24 9.30
C SER A 413 -12.68 11.77 8.93
N CYS A 414 -12.56 10.68 8.18
CA CYS A 414 -11.27 10.18 7.68
C CYS A 414 -10.61 11.19 6.72
N LEU A 415 -11.35 11.75 5.76
CA LEU A 415 -10.83 12.77 4.83
C LEU A 415 -10.35 14.00 5.58
N LYS A 416 -11.12 14.47 6.57
CA LYS A 416 -10.74 15.62 7.40
C LYS A 416 -9.44 15.34 8.16
N GLN A 417 -9.32 14.18 8.79
CA GLN A 417 -8.13 13.80 9.53
C GLN A 417 -6.90 13.71 8.61
N LEU A 418 -7.01 13.06 7.44
CA LEU A 418 -5.93 12.98 6.46
C LEU A 418 -5.47 14.36 5.99
N ARG A 419 -6.42 15.29 5.75
CA ARG A 419 -6.11 16.68 5.39
C ARG A 419 -5.37 17.41 6.50
N ASP A 420 -5.77 17.21 7.76
CA ASP A 420 -5.27 17.97 8.91
C ASP A 420 -3.93 17.40 9.46
N THR A 421 -3.52 16.21 9.02
CA THR A 421 -2.31 15.51 9.52
C THR A 421 -1.18 15.39 8.49
N ASP A 422 -1.21 16.16 7.41
CA ASP A 422 -0.15 16.18 6.39
C ASP A 422 1.12 16.96 6.81
N GLY A 423 1.18 17.51 8.04
CA GLY A 423 2.32 18.29 8.53
C GLY A 423 2.67 19.50 7.66
N GLU A 424 1.72 20.05 6.92
CA GLU A 424 1.87 21.14 5.94
C GLU A 424 2.81 20.79 4.76
N THR A 425 3.06 19.51 4.52
CA THR A 425 3.92 19.03 3.42
C THR A 425 3.16 18.83 2.10
N GLY A 426 1.82 18.70 2.16
CA GLY A 426 0.99 18.38 1.00
C GLY A 426 1.08 16.94 0.53
N PHE A 427 1.69 16.06 1.34
CA PHE A 427 1.86 14.64 1.06
C PHE A 427 1.41 13.77 2.24
N MET A 428 1.17 12.49 1.97
CA MET A 428 1.00 11.48 3.00
C MET A 428 2.36 11.03 3.51
N HIS A 429 2.52 11.01 4.83
CA HIS A 429 3.69 10.46 5.52
C HIS A 429 3.61 8.93 5.61
N GLU A 430 4.68 8.30 6.02
CA GLU A 430 4.65 6.93 6.49
C GLU A 430 3.85 6.85 7.79
N SER A 431 4.19 7.70 8.79
CA SER A 431 3.44 7.84 10.04
C SER A 431 3.54 9.25 10.60
N PHE A 432 2.61 9.60 11.49
CA PHE A 432 2.61 10.85 12.25
C PHE A 432 2.26 10.59 13.72
N ASN A 433 2.76 11.44 14.61
CA ASN A 433 2.51 11.35 16.04
C ASN A 433 1.06 11.74 16.37
N ALA A 434 0.35 10.92 17.15
CA ALA A 434 -1.05 11.12 17.52
C ALA A 434 -1.31 12.44 18.25
N GLU A 435 -0.33 13.01 18.96
CA GLU A 435 -0.45 14.29 19.67
C GLU A 435 -0.03 15.51 18.82
N ASN A 436 0.84 15.29 17.79
CA ASN A 436 1.42 16.38 17.00
C ASN A 436 1.65 15.95 15.56
N ALA A 437 0.82 16.39 14.63
CA ALA A 437 0.94 16.06 13.20
C ALA A 437 2.24 16.56 12.53
N ALA A 438 2.94 17.53 13.14
CA ALA A 438 4.23 18.00 12.62
C ALA A 438 5.42 17.09 13.00
N ASP A 439 5.19 16.12 13.89
CA ASP A 439 6.14 15.09 14.24
C ASP A 439 5.79 13.81 13.43
N PHE A 440 6.50 13.58 12.35
CA PHE A 440 6.23 12.50 11.40
C PHE A 440 7.52 11.79 10.95
N THR A 441 7.37 10.53 10.55
CA THR A 441 8.41 9.79 9.84
C THR A 441 8.22 10.00 8.34
N ARG A 442 9.29 10.17 7.60
CA ARG A 442 9.35 10.42 6.15
C ARG A 442 8.43 11.57 5.68
N PRO A 443 8.94 12.60 5.04
CA PRO A 443 8.14 13.76 4.59
C PRO A 443 7.09 13.38 3.53
N TRP A 444 7.26 12.25 2.86
CA TRP A 444 6.30 11.64 1.93
C TRP A 444 6.56 10.14 1.81
N PHE A 445 5.50 9.37 1.60
CA PHE A 445 5.55 7.92 1.40
C PHE A 445 4.74 7.57 0.15
N ALA A 446 5.39 7.06 -0.90
CA ALA A 446 4.80 6.91 -2.22
C ALA A 446 3.55 6.03 -2.23
N TRP A 447 3.56 4.92 -1.50
CA TRP A 447 2.39 4.06 -1.38
C TRP A 447 1.20 4.78 -0.72
N ALA A 448 1.41 5.45 0.41
CA ALA A 448 0.36 6.20 1.08
C ALA A 448 -0.19 7.34 0.20
N ASN A 449 0.67 8.01 -0.57
CA ASN A 449 0.27 9.05 -1.53
C ASN A 449 -0.70 8.51 -2.59
N THR A 450 -0.35 7.41 -3.25
CA THR A 450 -1.21 6.85 -4.30
C THR A 450 -2.49 6.24 -3.73
N LEU A 451 -2.42 5.61 -2.55
CA LEU A 451 -3.59 5.09 -1.86
C LEU A 451 -4.57 6.19 -1.44
N PHE A 452 -4.05 7.36 -1.00
CA PHE A 452 -4.87 8.55 -0.78
C PHE A 452 -5.52 9.04 -2.08
N GLY A 453 -4.77 9.07 -3.17
CA GLY A 453 -5.29 9.40 -4.50
C GLY A 453 -6.43 8.46 -4.91
N GLU A 454 -6.29 7.15 -4.69
CA GLU A 454 -7.33 6.13 -4.93
C GLU A 454 -8.59 6.41 -4.10
N LEU A 455 -8.43 6.75 -2.81
CA LEU A 455 -9.55 7.10 -1.94
C LEU A 455 -10.31 8.31 -2.49
N ILE A 456 -9.61 9.36 -2.91
CA ILE A 456 -10.25 10.55 -3.50
C ILE A 456 -11.03 10.17 -4.76
N LEU A 457 -10.47 9.34 -5.65
CA LEU A 457 -11.18 8.87 -6.84
C LEU A 457 -12.44 8.07 -6.50
N LYS A 458 -12.36 7.17 -5.50
CA LYS A 458 -13.55 6.45 -5.00
C LYS A 458 -14.61 7.41 -4.48
N VAL A 459 -14.22 8.41 -3.68
CA VAL A 459 -15.18 9.38 -3.12
C VAL A 459 -15.82 10.22 -4.23
N VAL A 460 -15.05 10.68 -5.22
CA VAL A 460 -15.59 11.41 -6.40
C VAL A 460 -16.63 10.59 -7.15
N GLN A 461 -16.42 9.28 -7.27
CA GLN A 461 -17.31 8.38 -8.02
C GLN A 461 -18.55 7.98 -7.22
N THR A 462 -18.38 7.71 -5.92
CA THR A 462 -19.44 7.06 -5.10
C THR A 462 -20.15 8.05 -4.19
N TYR A 463 -19.43 9.04 -3.67
CA TYR A 463 -19.91 9.99 -2.66
C TYR A 463 -19.57 11.45 -3.03
N PRO A 464 -19.90 11.94 -4.25
CA PRO A 464 -19.40 13.24 -4.75
C PRO A 464 -19.80 14.42 -3.85
N ASN A 465 -20.94 14.32 -3.16
CA ASN A 465 -21.42 15.38 -2.27
C ASN A 465 -20.49 15.66 -1.09
N LEU A 466 -19.68 14.69 -0.66
CA LEU A 466 -18.71 14.88 0.42
C LEU A 466 -17.62 15.88 0.08
N LEU A 467 -17.30 16.04 -1.22
CA LEU A 467 -16.25 16.92 -1.70
C LEU A 467 -16.76 18.31 -2.11
N LEU A 468 -18.09 18.53 -2.14
CA LEU A 468 -18.71 19.81 -2.47
C LEU A 468 -18.75 20.80 -1.28
N GLN A 469 -18.22 20.40 -0.14
CA GLN A 469 -18.14 21.21 1.07
C GLN A 469 -16.70 21.28 1.55
N THR A 470 -16.35 22.31 2.28
CA THR A 470 -15.09 22.35 3.04
C THR A 470 -15.21 21.39 4.22
N LEU A 471 -14.21 20.55 4.46
CA LEU A 471 -14.18 19.52 5.50
C LEU A 471 -13.89 20.13 6.88
#